data_41eccf673bc58a5c466477075a3f5bb9
#
_entry.id   41eccf673bc58a5c466477075a3f5bb9
#
_cell.length_a   1.000
_cell.length_b   1.000
_cell.length_c   1.000
_cell.angle_alpha   90.00
_cell.angle_beta   90.00
_cell.angle_gamma   90.00
#
_symmetry.space_group_name_H-M   'P 1'
#
loop_
_entity.id
_entity.type
_entity.pdbx_description
1 polymer ?
#
loop_
_entity_poly.entity_id
_entity_poly.type
_entity_poly.pdbx_seq_one_letter_code
_entity_poly.pdbx_strand_id
1 'polypeptide(L)'
;DRVLTLMDAFSEKHRDILVRPADYSKVDAALAKVPADLSIYTEETVKAVNDATAAVVRNLKETEQATVDGYAAAIENAVAKLELRKADYTKVDEAIQKAEKLNAKDYKNFDAVTKAVNAVVRDLDITKQAQVDAYAKAIEDAIAQLEKKTVTENISKPTAPQTGDVASPFTWMTLCVIAGGCVVTMKKRRA
;
A
#
# COMPACT_ATOMS: atom_id res chain seq x y z
N ASP A 1 -27.20 73.99 -10.90
CA ASP A 1 -27.15 72.83 -11.82
C ASP A 1 -25.73 72.44 -12.22
N ARG A 2 -24.84 73.36 -12.60
CA ARG A 2 -23.44 73.00 -13.02
C ARG A 2 -22.63 72.33 -11.90
N VAL A 3 -22.80 72.66 -10.64
CA VAL A 3 -22.06 72.12 -9.53
C VAL A 3 -22.48 70.66 -9.28
N LEU A 4 -23.77 70.34 -9.39
CA LEU A 4 -24.26 68.99 -9.24
C LEU A 4 -23.77 68.08 -10.37
N THR A 5 -23.77 68.57 -11.65
CA THR A 5 -23.25 67.83 -12.79
C THR A 5 -21.74 67.55 -12.67
N LEU A 6 -20.98 68.54 -12.09
CA LEU A 6 -19.55 68.35 -11.87
C LEU A 6 -19.26 67.34 -10.74
N MET A 7 -20.07 67.36 -9.69
CA MET A 7 -19.98 66.39 -8.59
C MET A 7 -20.34 64.98 -9.03
N ASP A 8 -21.35 64.84 -9.86
CA ASP A 8 -21.74 63.55 -10.46
C ASP A 8 -20.64 63.00 -11.38
N ALA A 9 -20.08 63.84 -12.26
CA ALA A 9 -18.99 63.47 -13.15
C ALA A 9 -17.71 63.14 -12.37
N PHE A 10 -17.44 63.83 -11.28
CA PHE A 10 -16.31 63.58 -10.40
C PHE A 10 -16.52 62.25 -9.64
N SER A 11 -17.73 62.00 -9.14
CA SER A 11 -18.10 60.79 -8.43
C SER A 11 -18.01 59.58 -9.35
N GLU A 12 -18.49 59.66 -10.59
CA GLU A 12 -18.37 58.60 -11.58
C GLU A 12 -16.94 58.28 -11.94
N LYS A 13 -16.12 59.31 -12.21
CA LYS A 13 -14.71 59.17 -12.58
C LYS A 13 -13.85 58.58 -11.47
N HIS A 14 -14.23 58.77 -10.21
CA HIS A 14 -13.46 58.33 -9.05
C HIS A 14 -14.11 57.17 -8.31
N ARG A 15 -15.24 56.60 -8.81
CA ARG A 15 -15.93 55.48 -8.20
C ARG A 15 -15.02 54.26 -8.10
N ASP A 16 -14.16 54.02 -9.10
CA ASP A 16 -13.21 52.91 -9.09
C ASP A 16 -12.07 53.05 -8.06
N ILE A 17 -11.78 54.32 -7.64
CA ILE A 17 -10.74 54.58 -6.61
C ILE A 17 -11.31 54.33 -5.20
N LEU A 18 -12.64 54.40 -5.03
CA LEU A 18 -13.30 54.25 -3.74
C LEU A 18 -13.84 52.81 -3.51
N VAL A 19 -13.73 51.92 -4.51
CA VAL A 19 -14.16 50.52 -4.36
C VAL A 19 -13.15 49.76 -3.53
N ARG A 20 -13.56 49.31 -2.35
CA ARG A 20 -12.76 48.45 -1.49
C ARG A 20 -12.48 47.10 -2.14
N PRO A 21 -11.31 46.51 -1.88
CA PRO A 21 -11.08 45.12 -2.26
C PRO A 21 -12.01 44.18 -1.49
N ALA A 22 -12.36 43.09 -2.07
CA ALA A 22 -13.11 42.01 -1.39
C ALA A 22 -12.30 41.42 -0.23
N ASP A 23 -12.97 40.90 0.76
CA ASP A 23 -12.38 40.22 1.89
C ASP A 23 -12.14 38.73 1.57
N TYR A 24 -10.87 38.33 1.55
CA TYR A 24 -10.43 36.96 1.27
C TYR A 24 -10.19 36.11 2.52
N SER A 25 -10.49 36.62 3.71
CA SER A 25 -10.18 35.90 4.96
C SER A 25 -10.80 34.49 5.01
N LYS A 26 -12.01 34.31 4.47
CA LYS A 26 -12.66 33.00 4.37
C LYS A 26 -11.95 32.06 3.39
N VAL A 27 -11.49 32.59 2.26
CA VAL A 27 -10.72 31.81 1.27
C VAL A 27 -9.40 31.37 1.86
N ASP A 28 -8.69 32.26 2.54
CA ASP A 28 -7.41 31.95 3.19
C ASP A 28 -7.61 30.91 4.31
N ALA A 29 -8.70 31.03 5.09
CA ALA A 29 -9.07 30.03 6.09
C ALA A 29 -9.44 28.68 5.47
N ALA A 30 -10.11 28.66 4.30
CA ALA A 30 -10.43 27.43 3.57
C ALA A 30 -9.18 26.77 3.00
N LEU A 31 -8.27 27.55 2.42
CA LEU A 31 -6.98 27.06 1.93
C LEU A 31 -6.12 26.47 3.04
N ALA A 32 -6.13 27.06 4.24
CA ALA A 32 -5.41 26.53 5.40
C ALA A 32 -5.94 25.15 5.87
N LYS A 33 -7.17 24.77 5.50
CA LYS A 33 -7.76 23.45 5.78
C LYS A 33 -7.33 22.37 4.80
N VAL A 34 -6.74 22.74 3.66
CA VAL A 34 -6.25 21.76 2.68
C VAL A 34 -5.11 20.97 3.31
N PRO A 35 -5.17 19.63 3.34
CA PRO A 35 -4.09 18.81 3.89
C PRO A 35 -2.77 19.04 3.15
N ALA A 36 -1.68 19.09 3.90
CA ALA A 36 -0.34 19.27 3.34
C ALA A 36 0.09 18.07 2.47
N ASP A 37 -0.37 16.87 2.82
CA ASP A 37 -0.12 15.66 2.05
C ASP A 37 -1.42 15.16 1.41
N LEU A 38 -1.54 15.37 0.12
CA LEU A 38 -2.67 14.89 -0.67
C LEU A 38 -2.43 13.50 -1.31
N SER A 39 -1.23 12.94 -1.17
CA SER A 39 -0.87 11.65 -1.80
C SER A 39 -1.64 10.45 -1.26
N ILE A 40 -2.18 10.57 -0.05
CA ILE A 40 -2.97 9.53 0.62
C ILE A 40 -4.44 9.48 0.17
N TYR A 41 -4.90 10.50 -0.58
CA TYR A 41 -6.27 10.58 -1.07
C TYR A 41 -6.40 10.10 -2.51
N THR A 42 -7.65 9.82 -2.92
CA THR A 42 -7.93 9.41 -4.30
C THR A 42 -7.66 10.57 -5.27
N GLU A 43 -7.16 10.23 -6.46
CA GLU A 43 -6.79 11.22 -7.49
C GLU A 43 -7.98 12.10 -7.89
N GLU A 44 -9.19 11.52 -7.94
CA GLU A 44 -10.42 12.24 -8.28
C GLU A 44 -10.74 13.33 -7.26
N THR A 45 -10.68 13.00 -5.95
CA THR A 45 -10.98 13.99 -4.89
C THR A 45 -9.90 15.03 -4.73
N VAL A 46 -8.63 14.66 -4.94
CA VAL A 46 -7.49 15.60 -4.99
C VAL A 46 -7.63 16.57 -6.15
N LYS A 47 -8.04 16.07 -7.33
CA LYS A 47 -8.30 16.93 -8.49
C LYS A 47 -9.37 17.97 -8.18
N ALA A 48 -10.45 17.60 -7.52
CA ALA A 48 -11.51 18.54 -7.13
C ALA A 48 -11.00 19.66 -6.22
N VAL A 49 -10.10 19.35 -5.26
CA VAL A 49 -9.46 20.34 -4.39
C VAL A 49 -8.55 21.26 -5.20
N ASN A 50 -7.76 20.72 -6.10
CA ASN A 50 -6.85 21.49 -6.96
C ASN A 50 -7.63 22.41 -7.90
N ASP A 51 -8.71 21.93 -8.51
CA ASP A 51 -9.56 22.72 -9.40
C ASP A 51 -10.23 23.88 -8.64
N ALA A 52 -10.78 23.60 -7.42
CA ALA A 52 -11.39 24.63 -6.57
C ALA A 52 -10.37 25.70 -6.14
N THR A 53 -9.15 25.28 -5.81
CA THR A 53 -8.07 26.18 -5.42
C THR A 53 -7.58 27.03 -6.59
N ALA A 54 -7.42 26.43 -7.76
CA ALA A 54 -6.98 27.13 -8.97
C ALA A 54 -8.02 28.12 -9.50
N ALA A 55 -9.29 27.91 -9.19
CA ALA A 55 -10.38 28.81 -9.60
C ALA A 55 -10.38 30.15 -8.84
N VAL A 56 -9.61 30.28 -7.77
CA VAL A 56 -9.59 31.50 -6.96
C VAL A 56 -8.97 32.67 -7.72
N VAL A 57 -9.79 33.66 -8.03
CA VAL A 57 -9.34 34.92 -8.61
C VAL A 57 -9.12 35.93 -7.48
N ARG A 58 -7.91 36.49 -7.41
CA ARG A 58 -7.57 37.57 -6.46
C ARG A 58 -7.83 38.94 -7.06
N ASN A 59 -7.90 39.96 -6.23
CA ASN A 59 -8.12 41.35 -6.62
C ASN A 59 -9.55 41.69 -7.10
N LEU A 60 -10.55 40.92 -6.67
CA LEU A 60 -11.95 41.28 -6.86
C LEU A 60 -12.35 42.44 -5.92
N LYS A 61 -13.38 43.15 -6.30
CA LYS A 61 -13.91 44.29 -5.55
C LYS A 61 -14.94 43.80 -4.48
N GLU A 62 -15.18 44.64 -3.48
CA GLU A 62 -16.18 44.36 -2.42
C GLU A 62 -17.58 44.02 -2.99
N THR A 63 -17.94 44.61 -4.15
CA THR A 63 -19.19 44.28 -4.86
C THR A 63 -19.26 42.85 -5.36
N GLU A 64 -18.11 42.16 -5.45
CA GLU A 64 -17.98 40.76 -5.90
C GLU A 64 -17.73 39.81 -4.71
N GLN A 65 -17.99 40.26 -3.46
CA GLN A 65 -17.77 39.48 -2.25
C GLN A 65 -18.47 38.11 -2.29
N ALA A 66 -19.67 38.04 -2.88
CA ALA A 66 -20.40 36.79 -3.01
C ALA A 66 -19.62 35.75 -3.85
N THR A 67 -18.88 36.19 -4.88
CA THR A 67 -18.00 35.34 -5.68
C THR A 67 -16.82 34.83 -4.85
N VAL A 68 -16.22 35.71 -4.06
CA VAL A 68 -15.11 35.35 -3.15
C VAL A 68 -15.57 34.35 -2.08
N ASP A 69 -16.74 34.57 -1.48
CA ASP A 69 -17.34 33.64 -0.53
C ASP A 69 -17.66 32.27 -1.20
N GLY A 70 -18.04 32.30 -2.48
CA GLY A 70 -18.23 31.09 -3.30
C GLY A 70 -16.95 30.27 -3.47
N TYR A 71 -15.79 30.91 -3.64
CA TYR A 71 -14.51 30.20 -3.69
C TYR A 71 -14.20 29.49 -2.37
N ALA A 72 -14.41 30.16 -1.25
CA ALA A 72 -14.22 29.55 0.06
C ALA A 72 -15.09 28.31 0.24
N ALA A 73 -16.38 28.42 -0.09
CA ALA A 73 -17.33 27.31 -0.02
C ALA A 73 -16.95 26.15 -0.95
N ALA A 74 -16.46 26.44 -2.17
CA ALA A 74 -16.02 25.42 -3.12
C ALA A 74 -14.81 24.63 -2.58
N ILE A 75 -13.82 25.33 -2.00
CA ILE A 75 -12.65 24.68 -1.40
C ILE A 75 -13.06 23.84 -0.20
N GLU A 76 -13.87 24.38 0.71
CA GLU A 76 -14.35 23.63 1.88
C GLU A 76 -15.13 22.36 1.49
N ASN A 77 -16.00 22.47 0.49
CA ASN A 77 -16.76 21.33 -0.03
C ASN A 77 -15.83 20.28 -0.67
N ALA A 78 -14.81 20.70 -1.39
CA ALA A 78 -13.87 19.78 -2.00
C ALA A 78 -13.01 19.08 -0.92
N VAL A 79 -12.55 19.80 0.09
CA VAL A 79 -11.79 19.24 1.21
C VAL A 79 -12.64 18.25 2.03
N ALA A 80 -13.92 18.58 2.27
CA ALA A 80 -14.85 17.70 2.99
C ALA A 80 -15.16 16.39 2.25
N LYS A 81 -14.93 16.34 0.93
CA LYS A 81 -15.13 15.15 0.08
C LYS A 81 -13.86 14.37 -0.17
N LEU A 82 -12.75 14.69 0.47
CA LEU A 82 -11.51 13.94 0.32
C LEU A 82 -11.70 12.51 0.81
N GLU A 83 -11.41 11.55 -0.06
CA GLU A 83 -11.50 10.12 0.20
C GLU A 83 -10.10 9.49 0.23
N LEU A 84 -9.81 8.74 1.28
CA LEU A 84 -8.56 8.02 1.39
C LEU A 84 -8.46 6.93 0.32
N ARG A 85 -7.27 6.78 -0.27
CA ARG A 85 -6.98 5.64 -1.14
C ARG A 85 -7.02 4.34 -0.34
N LYS A 86 -7.35 3.26 -1.01
CA LYS A 86 -7.22 1.93 -0.41
C LYS A 86 -5.76 1.53 -0.27
N ALA A 87 -5.46 0.72 0.74
CA ALA A 87 -4.15 0.12 0.91
C ALA A 87 -3.83 -0.83 -0.25
N ASP A 88 -2.55 -1.00 -0.54
CA ASP A 88 -2.06 -1.93 -1.57
C ASP A 88 -1.89 -3.33 -0.97
N TYR A 89 -2.64 -4.29 -1.50
CA TYR A 89 -2.64 -5.69 -1.08
C TYR A 89 -1.78 -6.59 -1.98
N THR A 90 -1.05 -6.04 -2.95
CA THR A 90 -0.27 -6.84 -3.92
C THR A 90 0.63 -7.86 -3.23
N LYS A 91 1.36 -7.46 -2.20
CA LYS A 91 2.25 -8.37 -1.44
C LYS A 91 1.48 -9.46 -0.70
N VAL A 92 0.30 -9.12 -0.15
CA VAL A 92 -0.57 -10.08 0.55
C VAL A 92 -1.07 -11.11 -0.44
N ASP A 93 -1.55 -10.66 -1.61
CA ASP A 93 -2.07 -11.55 -2.65
C ASP A 93 -0.99 -12.47 -3.22
N GLU A 94 0.23 -11.96 -3.41
CA GLU A 94 1.39 -12.77 -3.78
C GLU A 94 1.75 -13.83 -2.71
N ALA A 95 1.71 -13.44 -1.43
CA ALA A 95 1.98 -14.38 -0.33
C ALA A 95 0.89 -15.46 -0.23
N ILE A 96 -0.38 -15.09 -0.41
CA ILE A 96 -1.50 -16.05 -0.46
C ILE A 96 -1.34 -17.01 -1.65
N GLN A 97 -1.01 -16.51 -2.84
CA GLN A 97 -0.75 -17.36 -4.00
C GLN A 97 0.41 -18.33 -3.80
N LYS A 98 1.45 -17.91 -3.08
CA LYS A 98 2.54 -18.83 -2.67
C LYS A 98 2.02 -19.94 -1.76
N ALA A 99 1.17 -19.59 -0.78
CA ALA A 99 0.57 -20.52 0.16
C ALA A 99 -0.35 -21.52 -0.55
N GLU A 100 -1.16 -21.08 -1.51
CA GLU A 100 -2.11 -21.92 -2.28
C GLU A 100 -1.41 -22.96 -3.16
N LYS A 101 -0.18 -22.70 -3.61
CA LYS A 101 0.62 -23.66 -4.38
C LYS A 101 1.18 -24.80 -3.52
N LEU A 102 1.08 -24.69 -2.19
CA LEU A 102 1.59 -25.70 -1.27
C LEU A 102 0.48 -26.71 -0.93
N ASN A 103 0.86 -27.98 -0.88
CA ASN A 103 -0.08 -29.03 -0.46
C ASN A 103 -0.02 -29.18 1.07
N ALA A 104 -1.09 -28.82 1.77
CA ALA A 104 -1.18 -28.88 3.23
C ALA A 104 -0.86 -30.26 3.83
N LYS A 105 -1.11 -31.33 3.05
CA LYS A 105 -0.87 -32.72 3.49
C LYS A 105 0.62 -33.05 3.65
N ASP A 106 1.49 -32.30 2.95
CA ASP A 106 2.92 -32.54 2.94
C ASP A 106 3.65 -31.93 4.14
N TYR A 107 2.95 -31.10 4.93
CA TYR A 107 3.54 -30.35 6.04
C TYR A 107 2.85 -30.68 7.38
N LYS A 108 3.61 -30.62 8.50
CA LYS A 108 3.11 -30.88 9.85
C LYS A 108 2.35 -29.70 10.43
N ASN A 109 2.81 -28.48 10.14
CA ASN A 109 2.38 -27.23 10.78
C ASN A 109 1.71 -26.26 9.80
N PHE A 110 1.03 -26.77 8.76
CA PHE A 110 0.35 -25.95 7.74
C PHE A 110 -0.76 -25.07 8.32
N ASP A 111 -1.29 -25.41 9.49
CA ASP A 111 -2.30 -24.63 10.18
C ASP A 111 -1.85 -23.19 10.51
N ALA A 112 -0.53 -22.99 10.70
CA ALA A 112 0.03 -21.66 10.90
C ALA A 112 -0.17 -20.74 9.68
N VAL A 113 0.04 -21.29 8.47
CA VAL A 113 -0.20 -20.58 7.21
C VAL A 113 -1.68 -20.28 7.05
N THR A 114 -2.56 -21.25 7.31
CA THR A 114 -4.01 -21.06 7.23
C THR A 114 -4.49 -19.96 8.19
N LYS A 115 -3.96 -19.92 9.42
CA LYS A 115 -4.28 -18.88 10.40
C LYS A 115 -3.81 -17.51 9.94
N ALA A 116 -2.59 -17.41 9.38
CA ALA A 116 -2.06 -16.15 8.89
C ALA A 116 -2.89 -15.60 7.71
N VAL A 117 -3.29 -16.47 6.77
CA VAL A 117 -4.17 -16.09 5.65
C VAL A 117 -5.54 -15.64 6.14
N ASN A 118 -6.14 -16.36 7.08
CA ASN A 118 -7.47 -16.02 7.62
C ASN A 118 -7.47 -14.75 8.49
N ALA A 119 -6.30 -14.31 8.98
CA ALA A 119 -6.16 -13.08 9.75
C ALA A 119 -6.14 -11.82 8.88
N VAL A 120 -6.06 -11.95 7.56
CA VAL A 120 -6.02 -10.81 6.63
C VAL A 120 -7.36 -10.07 6.65
N VAL A 121 -7.31 -8.81 7.08
CA VAL A 121 -8.46 -7.88 6.97
C VAL A 121 -8.33 -7.13 5.65
N ARG A 122 -9.37 -7.16 4.83
CA ARG A 122 -9.48 -6.46 3.54
C ARG A 122 -10.10 -5.07 3.71
N ASP A 123 -10.01 -4.27 2.66
CA ASP A 123 -10.65 -2.93 2.56
C ASP A 123 -10.11 -1.86 3.53
N LEU A 124 -8.90 -2.03 4.05
CA LEU A 124 -8.22 -0.99 4.79
C LEU A 124 -7.79 0.16 3.86
N ASP A 125 -7.73 1.35 4.42
CA ASP A 125 -7.20 2.52 3.72
C ASP A 125 -5.67 2.58 3.77
N ILE A 126 -5.09 3.48 2.98
CA ILE A 126 -3.63 3.63 2.82
C ILE A 126 -2.92 3.97 4.13
N THR A 127 -3.60 4.58 5.12
CA THR A 127 -3.00 4.88 6.43
C THR A 127 -2.67 3.61 7.21
N LYS A 128 -3.26 2.47 6.82
CA LYS A 128 -3.04 1.14 7.38
C LYS A 128 -2.10 0.27 6.54
N GLN A 129 -1.38 0.86 5.57
CA GLN A 129 -0.47 0.10 4.70
C GLN A 129 0.54 -0.75 5.49
N ALA A 130 1.08 -0.22 6.59
CA ALA A 130 1.99 -0.97 7.45
C ALA A 130 1.36 -2.24 8.05
N GLN A 131 0.05 -2.21 8.36
CA GLN A 131 -0.70 -3.37 8.83
C GLN A 131 -0.90 -4.38 7.71
N VAL A 132 -1.18 -3.92 6.49
CA VAL A 132 -1.31 -4.78 5.31
C VAL A 132 0.02 -5.46 4.99
N ASP A 133 1.13 -4.72 5.02
CA ASP A 133 2.47 -5.29 4.84
C ASP A 133 2.81 -6.33 5.94
N ALA A 134 2.34 -6.12 7.17
CA ALA A 134 2.52 -7.09 8.25
C ALA A 134 1.76 -8.40 8.01
N TYR A 135 0.58 -8.37 7.37
CA TYR A 135 -0.12 -9.59 6.96
C TYR A 135 0.67 -10.39 5.92
N ALA A 136 1.21 -9.71 4.90
CA ALA A 136 2.06 -10.36 3.91
C ALA A 136 3.26 -11.05 4.56
N LYS A 137 3.95 -10.33 5.44
CA LYS A 137 5.08 -10.86 6.19
C LYS A 137 4.70 -12.06 7.08
N ALA A 138 3.56 -12.00 7.77
CA ALA A 138 3.11 -13.09 8.63
C ALA A 138 2.84 -14.38 7.83
N ILE A 139 2.27 -14.26 6.63
CA ILE A 139 2.06 -15.40 5.72
C ILE A 139 3.40 -15.94 5.23
N GLU A 140 4.34 -15.09 4.80
CA GLU A 140 5.66 -15.51 4.35
C GLU A 140 6.48 -16.17 5.47
N ASP A 141 6.46 -15.62 6.67
CA ASP A 141 7.12 -16.20 7.85
C ASP A 141 6.52 -17.58 8.20
N ALA A 142 5.19 -17.73 8.10
CA ALA A 142 4.52 -19.01 8.31
C ALA A 142 4.91 -20.04 7.25
N ILE A 143 5.02 -19.64 5.99
CA ILE A 143 5.48 -20.50 4.90
C ILE A 143 6.94 -20.93 5.12
N ALA A 144 7.80 -19.99 5.53
CA ALA A 144 9.22 -20.26 5.77
C ALA A 144 9.46 -21.25 6.93
N GLN A 145 8.53 -21.32 7.89
CA GLN A 145 8.58 -22.23 9.03
C GLN A 145 7.91 -23.59 8.79
N LEU A 146 7.51 -23.88 7.55
CA LEU A 146 6.85 -25.15 7.23
C LEU A 146 7.82 -26.34 7.35
N GLU A 147 7.39 -27.34 8.10
CA GLU A 147 8.10 -28.61 8.28
C GLU A 147 7.46 -29.70 7.41
N LYS A 148 8.23 -30.28 6.48
CA LYS A 148 7.76 -31.43 5.71
C LYS A 148 7.51 -32.65 6.61
N LYS A 149 6.42 -33.38 6.33
CA LYS A 149 6.22 -34.69 6.91
C LYS A 149 7.24 -35.65 6.32
N THR A 150 8.10 -36.22 7.15
CA THR A 150 8.91 -37.36 6.73
C THR A 150 7.97 -38.55 6.55
N VAL A 151 7.80 -39.00 5.31
CA VAL A 151 7.18 -40.31 5.06
C VAL A 151 8.20 -41.34 5.56
N THR A 152 7.97 -41.86 6.76
CA THR A 152 8.64 -43.09 7.16
C THR A 152 7.90 -44.15 6.37
N GLU A 153 8.43 -44.55 5.19
CA GLU A 153 8.04 -45.80 4.58
C GLU A 153 8.29 -46.86 5.64
N ASN A 154 7.21 -47.40 6.20
CA ASN A 154 7.24 -48.69 6.82
C ASN A 154 7.59 -49.68 5.72
N ILE A 155 8.88 -49.87 5.47
CA ILE A 155 9.36 -51.05 4.80
C ILE A 155 9.04 -52.17 5.78
N SER A 156 7.86 -52.77 5.60
CA SER A 156 7.55 -54.06 6.17
C SER A 156 8.68 -54.98 5.76
N LYS A 157 9.54 -55.28 6.73
CA LYS A 157 10.58 -56.26 6.56
C LYS A 157 9.96 -57.50 5.96
N PRO A 158 10.37 -57.96 4.77
CA PRO A 158 9.87 -59.25 4.27
C PRO A 158 10.27 -60.32 5.27
N THR A 159 9.27 -60.97 5.82
CA THR A 159 9.47 -62.17 6.64
C THR A 159 10.10 -63.20 5.72
N ALA A 160 11.39 -63.46 5.89
CA ALA A 160 12.08 -64.51 5.20
C ALA A 160 11.49 -65.83 5.59
N PRO A 161 11.19 -66.76 4.64
CA PRO A 161 10.84 -68.10 4.98
C PRO A 161 12.09 -68.80 5.56
N GLN A 162 11.91 -69.36 6.73
CA GLN A 162 12.88 -70.27 7.36
C GLN A 162 12.93 -71.58 6.54
N THR A 163 14.01 -71.78 5.83
CA THR A 163 14.45 -73.10 5.44
C THR A 163 15.91 -73.26 5.74
N GLY A 164 16.23 -74.32 6.39
CA GLY A 164 17.47 -74.59 7.08
C GLY A 164 18.68 -74.77 6.18
N ASP A 165 19.75 -74.75 6.90
CA ASP A 165 21.04 -75.38 6.72
C ASP A 165 21.85 -75.13 5.42
N VAL A 166 22.97 -74.58 5.55
CA VAL A 166 24.33 -75.09 5.35
C VAL A 166 25.39 -73.95 5.46
N ALA A 167 26.38 -74.24 6.21
CA ALA A 167 27.56 -73.38 6.42
C ALA A 167 28.36 -73.15 5.10
N SER A 168 28.83 -71.96 4.91
CA SER A 168 30.13 -71.74 4.30
C SER A 168 30.60 -70.28 4.47
N PRO A 169 31.82 -70.05 4.83
CA PRO A 169 32.36 -68.72 5.06
C PRO A 169 33.07 -68.20 3.81
N PHE A 170 32.67 -67.06 3.32
CA PHE A 170 33.53 -66.29 2.43
C PHE A 170 33.34 -64.79 2.56
N THR A 171 34.38 -64.15 3.11
CA THR A 171 35.14 -63.03 2.62
C THR A 171 34.42 -61.75 2.26
N TRP A 172 34.67 -60.71 3.01
CA TRP A 172 35.22 -59.41 2.62
C TRP A 172 34.73 -58.81 1.34
N MET A 173 34.07 -57.70 1.45
CA MET A 173 34.54 -56.57 0.61
C MET A 173 34.16 -55.23 1.23
N THR A 174 35.19 -54.54 1.60
CA THR A 174 35.38 -53.11 1.76
C THR A 174 34.53 -52.31 0.80
N LEU A 175 33.76 -51.35 1.27
CA LEU A 175 33.32 -50.30 0.36
C LEU A 175 33.55 -48.91 0.90
N CYS A 176 34.30 -48.23 0.09
CA CYS A 176 34.74 -46.86 0.15
C CYS A 176 33.63 -45.85 0.45
N VAL A 177 33.93 -45.02 1.42
CA VAL A 177 33.39 -43.67 1.61
C VAL A 177 33.98 -42.80 0.50
N ILE A 178 33.11 -42.26 -0.35
CA ILE A 178 33.49 -41.17 -1.22
C ILE A 178 32.79 -39.92 -0.70
N ALA A 179 33.56 -39.17 0.08
CA ALA A 179 33.25 -37.78 0.37
C ALA A 179 33.66 -36.96 -0.86
N GLY A 180 32.70 -36.48 -1.63
CA GLY A 180 32.88 -35.54 -2.73
C GLY A 180 32.59 -34.12 -2.28
N GLY A 181 33.61 -33.46 -1.73
CA GLY A 181 33.59 -32.04 -1.53
C GLY A 181 33.68 -31.30 -2.86
N CYS A 182 32.70 -30.50 -3.18
CA CYS A 182 32.74 -29.56 -4.29
C CYS A 182 33.10 -28.18 -3.76
N VAL A 183 34.39 -27.85 -3.84
CA VAL A 183 34.88 -26.50 -3.62
C VAL A 183 34.65 -25.69 -4.88
N VAL A 184 33.79 -24.71 -4.82
CA VAL A 184 33.62 -23.71 -5.88
C VAL A 184 34.57 -22.53 -5.60
N THR A 185 35.62 -22.45 -6.37
CA THR A 185 36.57 -21.33 -6.35
C THR A 185 35.98 -20.13 -7.09
N MET A 186 35.85 -19.02 -6.37
CA MET A 186 35.59 -17.70 -6.97
C MET A 186 36.82 -17.22 -7.77
N LYS A 187 36.62 -16.99 -9.06
CA LYS A 187 37.58 -16.30 -9.92
C LYS A 187 37.24 -14.83 -10.04
N LYS A 188 38.00 -14.02 -9.32
CA LYS A 188 38.03 -12.57 -9.41
C LYS A 188 38.65 -12.16 -10.74
N ARG A 189 37.94 -11.46 -11.63
CA ARG A 189 38.56 -10.73 -12.75
C ARG A 189 38.47 -9.24 -12.50
N ARG A 190 39.66 -8.64 -12.41
CA ARG A 190 39.92 -7.21 -12.60
C ARG A 190 40.09 -6.94 -14.12
N ALA A 191 39.45 -5.91 -14.59
CA ALA A 191 39.92 -4.91 -15.53
C ALA A 191 38.84 -3.81 -15.61
#